data_1d2eb4da8f7bbf1d7477b8fe7c18dec7
#
_entry.id   1d2eb4da8f7bbf1d7477b8fe7c18dec7
#
_cell.length_a   1.000
_cell.length_b   1.000
_cell.length_c   1.000
_cell.angle_alpha   90.00
_cell.angle_beta   90.00
_cell.angle_gamma   90.00
#
_symmetry.space_group_name_H-M   'P 1'
#
loop_
_entity.id
_entity.type
_entity.pdbx_description
1 polymer ?
#
loop_
_entity_poly.entity_id
_entity_poly.type
_entity_poly.pdbx_seq_one_letter_code
_entity_poly.pdbx_strand_id
1 'polypeptide(L)'
;MFYSYLRSLLTFLLWAINGNIHYHDRENILPKEENYILIAPHKTFWDPVFLGYAAAPKQFIFMAKKELFKDRGFGWWISKCGAFPIDRENPGMAAIKYPVNMLKKSDRSLVMFPSGSRHSSELKGGVAVIAKSAKVKLMPATYVGPMTIKGLLAGERIDVAFGNPIDISDIKRMDDAGTAEVTSRIEAEFKRLDNHAASFQTKKKPNIFTYIYRIPVLLLVALVLGLTYVFSYIASFFWQPSTQLDKK
;
A
#
# COMPACT_ATOMS: atom_id res chain seq x y z
N MET A 1 -18.22 -2.12 2.08
CA MET A 1 -18.35 -3.57 2.39
C MET A 1 -17.30 -4.42 1.68
N PHE A 2 -17.20 -4.43 0.36
CA PHE A 2 -16.27 -5.32 -0.37
C PHE A 2 -14.78 -5.08 -0.04
N TYR A 3 -14.34 -3.82 0.09
CA TYR A 3 -12.99 -3.49 0.54
C TYR A 3 -12.65 -4.11 1.91
N SER A 4 -13.55 -3.97 2.89
CA SER A 4 -13.32 -4.53 4.23
C SER A 4 -13.31 -6.06 4.23
N TYR A 5 -14.16 -6.69 3.43
CA TYR A 5 -14.17 -8.13 3.20
C TYR A 5 -12.82 -8.61 2.67
N LEU A 6 -12.34 -8.01 1.57
CA LEU A 6 -11.05 -8.39 0.98
C LEU A 6 -9.88 -8.14 1.93
N ARG A 7 -9.91 -7.04 2.68
CA ARG A 7 -8.89 -6.78 3.70
C ARG A 7 -8.86 -7.89 4.75
N SER A 8 -10.02 -8.32 5.26
CA SER A 8 -10.08 -9.41 6.23
C SER A 8 -9.56 -10.73 5.64
N LEU A 9 -9.96 -11.06 4.40
CA LEU A 9 -9.49 -12.25 3.70
C LEU A 9 -7.97 -12.26 3.50
N LEU A 10 -7.40 -11.12 3.09
CA LEU A 10 -5.95 -10.96 2.95
C LEU A 10 -5.23 -11.05 4.30
N THR A 11 -5.86 -10.59 5.38
CA THR A 11 -5.32 -10.76 6.74
C THR A 11 -5.17 -12.22 7.11
N PHE A 12 -6.21 -13.03 6.90
CA PHE A 12 -6.16 -14.47 7.15
C PHE A 12 -5.12 -15.14 6.26
N LEU A 13 -5.01 -14.73 5.00
CA LEU A 13 -3.99 -15.23 4.08
C LEU A 13 -2.58 -14.95 4.62
N LEU A 14 -2.28 -13.71 5.00
CA LEU A 14 -0.98 -13.32 5.53
C LEU A 14 -0.66 -14.05 6.83
N TRP A 15 -1.64 -14.20 7.71
CA TRP A 15 -1.49 -14.95 8.94
C TRP A 15 -1.21 -16.45 8.65
N ALA A 16 -1.92 -17.06 7.70
CA ALA A 16 -1.72 -18.45 7.33
C ALA A 16 -0.37 -18.69 6.64
N ILE A 17 0.08 -17.75 5.81
CA ILE A 17 1.36 -17.86 5.09
C ILE A 17 2.55 -17.64 6.03
N ASN A 18 2.54 -16.56 6.83
CA ASN A 18 3.69 -16.15 7.64
C ASN A 18 3.37 -16.12 9.13
N GLY A 19 2.40 -15.31 9.55
CA GLY A 19 1.94 -15.19 10.94
C GLY A 19 2.94 -14.60 11.93
N ASN A 20 4.08 -14.12 11.47
CA ASN A 20 5.15 -13.52 12.28
C ASN A 20 5.30 -12.04 11.91
N ILE A 21 4.18 -11.30 11.97
CA ILE A 21 4.08 -9.91 11.53
C ILE A 21 3.88 -9.03 12.75
N HIS A 22 4.74 -8.03 12.89
CA HIS A 22 4.74 -7.08 14.00
C HIS A 22 4.58 -5.65 13.48
N TYR A 23 3.77 -4.87 14.18
CA TYR A 23 3.49 -3.48 13.83
C TYR A 23 3.96 -2.58 14.96
N HIS A 24 4.75 -1.56 14.63
CA HIS A 24 5.37 -0.64 15.56
C HIS A 24 4.90 0.79 15.31
N ASP A 25 4.82 1.57 16.38
CA ASP A 25 4.54 3.01 16.38
C ASP A 25 3.20 3.35 15.64
N ARG A 26 2.19 2.49 15.81
CA ARG A 26 0.86 2.70 15.20
C ARG A 26 0.14 3.92 15.75
N GLU A 27 0.51 4.42 16.91
CA GLU A 27 0.05 5.67 17.52
C GLU A 27 0.41 6.90 16.68
N ASN A 28 1.43 6.81 15.83
CA ASN A 28 1.80 7.88 14.91
C ASN A 28 0.84 7.99 13.72
N ILE A 29 0.03 6.95 13.46
CA ILE A 29 -0.92 6.96 12.34
C ILE A 29 -1.97 8.03 12.58
N LEU A 30 -2.14 8.90 11.59
CA LEU A 30 -3.14 9.97 11.65
C LEU A 30 -4.56 9.40 11.85
N PRO A 31 -5.46 10.14 12.51
CA PRO A 31 -6.84 9.73 12.71
C PRO A 31 -7.53 9.31 11.42
N LYS A 32 -8.49 8.38 11.50
CA LYS A 32 -9.19 7.87 10.30
C LYS A 32 -9.98 8.94 9.56
N GLU A 33 -10.33 10.01 10.23
CA GLU A 33 -11.06 11.18 9.69
C GLU A 33 -10.15 12.05 8.81
N GLU A 34 -8.83 12.04 9.05
CA GLU A 34 -7.87 12.76 8.24
C GLU A 34 -7.42 11.91 7.06
N ASN A 35 -7.40 12.52 5.87
CA ASN A 35 -6.76 11.90 4.72
C ASN A 35 -5.28 12.26 4.68
N TYR A 36 -4.47 11.30 4.26
CA TYR A 36 -3.01 11.44 4.14
C TYR A 36 -2.47 10.58 3.01
N ILE A 37 -1.22 10.77 2.66
CA ILE A 37 -0.52 9.87 1.74
C ILE A 37 0.40 8.99 2.57
N LEU A 38 0.10 7.70 2.63
CA LEU A 38 0.97 6.70 3.22
C LEU A 38 2.10 6.41 2.24
N ILE A 39 3.32 6.75 2.63
CA ILE A 39 4.51 6.59 1.80
C ILE A 39 5.45 5.55 2.40
N ALA A 40 6.06 4.73 1.53
CA ALA A 40 7.04 3.74 1.94
C ALA A 40 8.05 3.46 0.83
N PRO A 41 9.27 2.98 1.15
CA PRO A 41 10.15 2.37 0.16
C PRO A 41 9.48 1.16 -0.47
N HIS A 42 9.56 1.02 -1.80
CA HIS A 42 8.98 -0.15 -2.48
C HIS A 42 9.99 -1.28 -2.53
N LYS A 43 9.89 -2.23 -1.62
CA LYS A 43 10.84 -3.33 -1.45
C LYS A 43 10.33 -4.64 -2.03
N THR A 44 9.02 -4.93 -1.86
CA THR A 44 8.42 -6.21 -2.21
C THR A 44 7.09 -6.06 -2.96
N PHE A 45 6.62 -7.16 -3.54
CA PHE A 45 5.31 -7.19 -4.20
C PHE A 45 4.15 -7.05 -3.20
N TRP A 46 4.34 -7.47 -1.97
CA TRP A 46 3.30 -7.50 -0.92
C TRP A 46 3.28 -6.25 -0.03
N ASP A 47 4.21 -5.30 -0.21
CA ASP A 47 4.23 -4.05 0.59
C ASP A 47 2.86 -3.36 0.68
N PRO A 48 2.09 -3.20 -0.42
CA PRO A 48 0.79 -2.52 -0.35
C PRO A 48 -0.20 -3.22 0.59
N VAL A 49 -0.10 -4.55 0.67
CA VAL A 49 -1.00 -5.36 1.50
C VAL A 49 -0.65 -5.19 2.98
N PHE A 50 0.63 -5.29 3.34
CA PHE A 50 1.07 -5.11 4.73
C PHE A 50 0.79 -3.71 5.23
N LEU A 51 1.12 -2.69 4.44
CA LEU A 51 0.91 -1.29 4.81
C LEU A 51 -0.57 -0.92 4.91
N GLY A 52 -1.37 -1.32 3.92
CA GLY A 52 -2.80 -1.05 3.93
C GLY A 52 -3.55 -1.77 5.06
N TYR A 53 -3.06 -2.94 5.47
CA TYR A 53 -3.60 -3.64 6.62
C TYR A 53 -3.18 -2.99 7.94
N ALA A 54 -1.91 -2.68 8.08
CA ALA A 54 -1.35 -2.10 9.30
C ALA A 54 -2.02 -0.78 9.70
N ALA A 55 -2.41 0.03 8.71
CA ALA A 55 -3.11 1.30 8.91
C ALA A 55 -4.64 1.18 8.99
N ALA A 56 -5.18 -0.04 9.22
CA ALA A 56 -6.61 -0.21 9.45
C ALA A 56 -7.07 0.60 10.69
N PRO A 57 -8.30 1.18 10.69
CA PRO A 57 -9.41 0.95 9.77
C PRO A 57 -9.41 1.81 8.49
N LYS A 58 -8.42 2.69 8.28
CA LYS A 58 -8.36 3.57 7.12
C LYS A 58 -8.46 2.77 5.82
N GLN A 59 -9.17 3.31 4.85
CA GLN A 59 -9.25 2.78 3.48
C GLN A 59 -8.32 3.58 2.56
N PHE A 60 -7.75 2.90 1.58
CA PHE A 60 -6.78 3.49 0.68
C PHE A 60 -7.17 3.33 -0.79
N ILE A 61 -6.68 4.27 -1.60
CA ILE A 61 -6.53 4.09 -3.03
C ILE A 61 -5.07 3.75 -3.34
N PHE A 62 -4.85 3.05 -4.46
CA PHE A 62 -3.53 2.55 -4.86
C PHE A 62 -3.29 2.82 -6.34
N MET A 63 -2.10 3.31 -6.68
CA MET A 63 -1.66 3.39 -8.06
C MET A 63 -1.21 2.00 -8.55
N ALA A 64 -1.86 1.45 -9.53
CA ALA A 64 -1.53 0.14 -10.08
C ALA A 64 -1.23 0.23 -11.59
N LYS A 65 -0.32 -0.63 -12.07
CA LYS A 65 0.05 -0.68 -13.48
C LYS A 65 -1.18 -0.99 -14.35
N LYS A 66 -1.41 -0.23 -15.42
CA LYS A 66 -2.61 -0.35 -16.29
C LYS A 66 -2.83 -1.77 -16.82
N GLU A 67 -1.74 -2.53 -17.03
CA GLU A 67 -1.79 -3.90 -17.52
C GLU A 67 -2.50 -4.87 -16.56
N LEU A 68 -2.52 -4.57 -15.26
CA LEU A 68 -3.22 -5.39 -14.26
C LEU A 68 -4.75 -5.34 -14.41
N PHE A 69 -5.26 -4.34 -15.13
CA PHE A 69 -6.68 -4.18 -15.40
C PHE A 69 -7.13 -4.83 -16.71
N LYS A 70 -6.22 -5.45 -17.47
CA LYS A 70 -6.56 -6.17 -18.71
C LYS A 70 -7.39 -7.42 -18.45
N ASP A 71 -7.06 -8.16 -17.37
CA ASP A 71 -7.92 -9.24 -16.91
C ASP A 71 -9.17 -8.68 -16.25
N ARG A 72 -10.35 -9.05 -16.74
CA ARG A 72 -11.62 -8.46 -16.29
C ARG A 72 -11.91 -8.76 -14.82
N GLY A 73 -11.71 -10.00 -14.38
CA GLY A 73 -11.99 -10.41 -13.01
C GLY A 73 -11.02 -9.78 -12.01
N PHE A 74 -9.74 -9.87 -12.31
CA PHE A 74 -8.70 -9.29 -11.47
C PHE A 74 -8.74 -7.76 -11.47
N GLY A 75 -8.92 -7.13 -12.64
CA GLY A 75 -9.08 -5.68 -12.77
C GLY A 75 -10.28 -5.14 -11.98
N TRP A 76 -11.43 -5.84 -12.07
CA TRP A 76 -12.60 -5.51 -11.26
C TRP A 76 -12.29 -5.63 -9.76
N TRP A 77 -11.67 -6.73 -9.35
CA TRP A 77 -11.32 -6.99 -7.96
C TRP A 77 -10.41 -5.91 -7.38
N ILE A 78 -9.26 -5.63 -8.03
CA ILE A 78 -8.32 -4.62 -7.53
C ILE A 78 -8.93 -3.21 -7.53
N SER A 79 -9.81 -2.90 -8.49
CA SER A 79 -10.55 -1.63 -8.50
C SER A 79 -11.46 -1.48 -7.27
N LYS A 80 -12.11 -2.56 -6.84
CA LYS A 80 -12.91 -2.58 -5.60
C LYS A 80 -12.06 -2.48 -4.34
N CYS A 81 -10.77 -2.86 -4.42
CA CYS A 81 -9.76 -2.61 -3.39
C CYS A 81 -9.23 -1.16 -3.40
N GLY A 82 -9.72 -0.32 -4.30
CA GLY A 82 -9.26 1.07 -4.42
C GLY A 82 -8.08 1.27 -5.37
N ALA A 83 -7.65 0.24 -6.12
CA ALA A 83 -6.63 0.41 -7.14
C ALA A 83 -7.20 1.17 -8.35
N PHE A 84 -6.38 2.05 -8.92
CA PHE A 84 -6.67 2.73 -10.18
C PHE A 84 -5.49 2.61 -11.14
N PRO A 85 -5.77 2.50 -12.46
CA PRO A 85 -4.73 2.28 -13.46
C PRO A 85 -3.85 3.51 -13.64
N ILE A 86 -2.55 3.28 -13.82
CA ILE A 86 -1.60 4.30 -14.22
C ILE A 86 -0.69 3.77 -15.31
N ASP A 87 -0.46 4.58 -16.33
CA ASP A 87 0.63 4.37 -17.27
C ASP A 87 1.93 4.85 -16.60
N ARG A 88 2.83 3.94 -16.28
CA ARG A 88 4.08 4.29 -15.60
C ARG A 88 5.12 4.92 -16.52
N GLU A 89 5.01 4.68 -17.82
CA GLU A 89 5.93 5.23 -18.82
C GLU A 89 5.52 6.65 -19.19
N ASN A 90 4.20 6.89 -19.32
CA ASN A 90 3.64 8.21 -19.61
C ASN A 90 2.52 8.55 -18.61
N PRO A 91 2.85 8.90 -17.36
CA PRO A 91 1.86 9.22 -16.36
C PRO A 91 1.23 10.57 -16.67
N GLY A 92 0.15 10.59 -17.40
CA GLY A 92 -0.59 11.81 -17.75
C GLY A 92 -1.10 12.58 -16.52
N MET A 93 -1.66 13.75 -16.74
CA MET A 93 -2.23 14.59 -15.65
C MET A 93 -3.25 13.85 -14.78
N ALA A 94 -3.89 12.80 -15.29
CA ALA A 94 -4.82 11.96 -14.53
C ALA A 94 -4.15 11.28 -13.33
N ALA A 95 -2.86 10.94 -13.43
CA ALA A 95 -2.07 10.37 -12.33
C ALA A 95 -1.93 11.31 -11.11
N ILE A 96 -2.05 12.62 -11.32
CA ILE A 96 -2.06 13.64 -10.27
C ILE A 96 -3.48 14.02 -9.89
N LYS A 97 -4.33 14.32 -10.88
CA LYS A 97 -5.69 14.84 -10.62
C LYS A 97 -6.59 13.83 -9.90
N TYR A 98 -6.53 12.56 -10.28
CA TYR A 98 -7.38 11.53 -9.67
C TYR A 98 -7.12 11.37 -8.17
N PRO A 99 -5.88 11.08 -7.70
CA PRO A 99 -5.63 10.93 -6.27
C PRO A 99 -5.88 12.23 -5.49
N VAL A 100 -5.58 13.41 -6.06
CA VAL A 100 -5.90 14.70 -5.41
C VAL A 100 -7.40 14.83 -5.19
N ASN A 101 -8.22 14.50 -6.19
CA ASN A 101 -9.68 14.54 -6.06
C ASN A 101 -10.18 13.56 -5.01
N MET A 102 -9.63 12.35 -4.98
CA MET A 102 -10.00 11.33 -4.00
C MET A 102 -9.64 11.76 -2.58
N LEU A 103 -8.44 12.28 -2.37
CA LEU A 103 -7.99 12.80 -1.07
C LEU A 103 -8.84 13.97 -0.55
N LYS A 104 -9.40 14.80 -1.47
CA LYS A 104 -10.24 15.95 -1.10
C LYS A 104 -11.71 15.60 -0.91
N LYS A 105 -12.23 14.61 -1.64
CA LYS A 105 -13.68 14.39 -1.79
C LYS A 105 -14.17 13.06 -1.22
N SER A 106 -13.27 12.21 -0.71
CA SER A 106 -13.64 10.94 -0.09
C SER A 106 -12.95 10.79 1.27
N ASP A 107 -13.30 9.75 1.99
CA ASP A 107 -12.68 9.32 3.25
C ASP A 107 -11.46 8.40 3.05
N ARG A 108 -10.94 8.31 1.81
CA ARG A 108 -9.84 7.43 1.46
C ARG A 108 -8.52 8.18 1.38
N SER A 109 -7.50 7.59 1.97
CA SER A 109 -6.11 8.00 1.84
C SER A 109 -5.44 7.35 0.61
N LEU A 110 -4.25 7.77 0.27
CA LEU A 110 -3.46 7.20 -0.83
C LEU A 110 -2.29 6.41 -0.26
N VAL A 111 -2.02 5.21 -0.78
CA VAL A 111 -0.71 4.56 -0.62
C VAL A 111 0.12 4.85 -1.86
N MET A 112 1.32 5.35 -1.66
CA MET A 112 2.24 5.68 -2.74
C MET A 112 3.68 5.26 -2.40
N PHE A 113 4.35 4.72 -3.39
CA PHE A 113 5.79 4.41 -3.32
C PHE A 113 6.53 5.47 -4.12
N PRO A 114 7.22 6.42 -3.48
CA PRO A 114 7.76 7.60 -4.17
C PRO A 114 8.79 7.28 -5.25
N SER A 115 9.51 6.16 -5.16
CA SER A 115 10.42 5.70 -6.23
C SER A 115 9.66 5.22 -7.48
N GLY A 116 8.38 4.90 -7.36
CA GLY A 116 7.54 4.39 -8.46
C GLY A 116 7.90 2.98 -8.94
N SER A 117 8.97 2.39 -8.43
CA SER A 117 9.49 1.08 -8.84
C SER A 117 10.23 0.40 -7.69
N ARG A 118 10.26 -0.93 -7.67
CA ARG A 118 11.06 -1.74 -6.74
C ARG A 118 12.55 -1.79 -7.12
N HIS A 119 12.88 -1.29 -8.31
CA HIS A 119 14.24 -1.32 -8.88
C HIS A 119 14.94 0.04 -8.83
N SER A 120 14.33 1.04 -8.23
CA SER A 120 14.88 2.37 -8.06
C SER A 120 14.68 2.84 -6.63
N SER A 121 15.71 3.43 -6.06
CA SER A 121 15.63 4.16 -4.78
C SER A 121 15.41 5.66 -4.98
N GLU A 122 15.59 6.15 -6.21
CA GLU A 122 15.39 7.57 -6.53
C GLU A 122 13.92 7.98 -6.36
N LEU A 123 13.68 8.98 -5.53
CA LEU A 123 12.34 9.47 -5.25
C LEU A 123 11.89 10.44 -6.34
N LYS A 124 10.66 10.24 -6.79
CA LYS A 124 10.02 11.10 -7.80
C LYS A 124 9.17 12.17 -7.13
N GLY A 125 9.26 13.41 -7.59
CA GLY A 125 8.55 14.56 -7.01
C GLY A 125 7.00 14.50 -7.05
N GLY A 126 6.42 13.52 -7.74
CA GLY A 126 4.96 13.40 -7.87
C GLY A 126 4.22 13.32 -6.53
N VAL A 127 4.81 12.70 -5.51
CA VAL A 127 4.21 12.62 -4.16
C VAL A 127 4.07 14.00 -3.52
N ALA A 128 5.08 14.86 -3.67
CA ALA A 128 5.07 16.23 -3.14
C ALA A 128 3.97 17.07 -3.80
N VAL A 129 3.84 16.97 -5.12
CA VAL A 129 2.82 17.67 -5.90
C VAL A 129 1.41 17.24 -5.48
N ILE A 130 1.17 15.92 -5.32
CA ILE A 130 -0.13 15.41 -4.89
C ILE A 130 -0.45 15.89 -3.47
N ALA A 131 0.49 15.74 -2.52
CA ALA A 131 0.31 16.13 -1.13
C ALA A 131 0.01 17.62 -0.98
N LYS A 132 0.79 18.48 -1.66
CA LYS A 132 0.56 19.94 -1.66
C LYS A 132 -0.77 20.32 -2.28
N SER A 133 -1.11 19.71 -3.43
CA SER A 133 -2.38 19.97 -4.11
C SER A 133 -3.60 19.51 -3.31
N ALA A 134 -3.48 18.39 -2.61
CA ALA A 134 -4.54 17.86 -1.75
C ALA A 134 -4.57 18.51 -0.36
N LYS A 135 -3.51 19.20 0.06
CA LYS A 135 -3.31 19.78 1.40
C LYS A 135 -3.33 18.69 2.49
N VAL A 136 -2.62 17.61 2.26
CA VAL A 136 -2.53 16.47 3.18
C VAL A 136 -1.08 16.24 3.60
N LYS A 137 -0.91 15.65 4.78
CA LYS A 137 0.40 15.23 5.29
C LYS A 137 0.87 13.93 4.61
N LEU A 138 2.18 13.70 4.65
CA LEU A 138 2.79 12.44 4.29
C LEU A 138 2.95 11.60 5.56
N MET A 139 2.50 10.33 5.51
CA MET A 139 2.61 9.37 6.61
C MET A 139 3.68 8.34 6.23
N PRO A 140 4.91 8.45 6.75
CA PRO A 140 5.97 7.52 6.42
C PRO A 140 5.75 6.17 7.09
N ALA A 141 6.07 5.11 6.36
CA ALA A 141 6.12 3.76 6.89
C ALA A 141 7.26 2.99 6.24
N THR A 142 7.70 1.92 6.89
CA THR A 142 8.65 0.99 6.31
C THR A 142 8.28 -0.44 6.58
N TYR A 143 8.81 -1.33 5.75
CA TYR A 143 8.74 -2.77 5.87
C TYR A 143 10.16 -3.31 5.97
N VAL A 144 10.41 -4.12 6.99
CA VAL A 144 11.66 -4.89 7.16
C VAL A 144 11.28 -6.35 7.37
N GLY A 145 11.77 -7.21 6.49
CA GLY A 145 11.40 -8.65 6.51
C GLY A 145 11.83 -9.36 5.24
N PRO A 146 11.30 -10.57 5.00
CA PRO A 146 11.70 -11.39 3.86
C PRO A 146 11.41 -10.72 2.53
N MET A 147 12.43 -10.72 1.66
CA MET A 147 12.34 -10.19 0.30
C MET A 147 11.90 -11.26 -0.71
N THR A 148 11.80 -12.50 -0.28
CA THR A 148 11.45 -13.65 -1.13
C THR A 148 10.22 -14.38 -0.60
N ILE A 149 9.48 -15.05 -1.50
CA ILE A 149 8.35 -15.92 -1.13
C ILE A 149 8.81 -17.04 -0.19
N LYS A 150 10.02 -17.57 -0.40
CA LYS A 150 10.60 -18.61 0.45
C LYS A 150 10.75 -18.13 1.91
N GLY A 151 11.30 -16.92 2.11
CA GLY A 151 11.43 -16.34 3.44
C GLY A 151 10.06 -16.04 4.07
N LEU A 152 9.11 -15.55 3.26
CA LEU A 152 7.74 -15.32 3.71
C LEU A 152 7.09 -16.63 4.22
N LEU A 153 7.18 -17.72 3.44
CA LEU A 153 6.66 -19.03 3.80
C LEU A 153 7.45 -19.66 4.96
N ALA A 154 8.75 -19.37 5.08
CA ALA A 154 9.56 -19.80 6.20
C ALA A 154 9.21 -19.09 7.53
N GLY A 155 8.28 -18.15 7.50
CA GLY A 155 7.84 -17.41 8.69
C GLY A 155 8.93 -16.48 9.24
N GLU A 156 9.83 -15.99 8.38
CA GLU A 156 10.78 -14.95 8.79
C GLU A 156 10.03 -13.74 9.33
N ARG A 157 10.60 -13.11 10.34
CA ARG A 157 9.98 -11.98 11.01
C ARG A 157 9.77 -10.82 10.07
N ILE A 158 8.59 -10.21 10.17
CA ILE A 158 8.19 -9.02 9.45
C ILE A 158 7.91 -7.91 10.46
N ASP A 159 8.59 -6.80 10.32
CA ASP A 159 8.37 -5.59 11.10
C ASP A 159 7.92 -4.46 10.17
N VAL A 160 6.77 -3.88 10.49
CA VAL A 160 6.24 -2.69 9.83
C VAL A 160 6.23 -1.56 10.86
N ALA A 161 6.92 -0.48 10.58
CA ALA A 161 6.99 0.67 11.47
C ALA A 161 6.43 1.93 10.81
N PHE A 162 5.78 2.77 11.61
CA PHE A 162 5.21 4.05 11.19
C PHE A 162 6.02 5.21 11.78
N GLY A 163 6.39 6.16 10.93
CA GLY A 163 7.12 7.36 11.34
C GLY A 163 6.21 8.50 11.77
N ASN A 164 6.83 9.63 12.06
CA ASN A 164 6.09 10.84 12.33
C ASN A 164 5.51 11.42 11.03
N PRO A 165 4.28 11.94 11.03
CA PRO A 165 3.72 12.59 9.87
C PRO A 165 4.57 13.79 9.41
N ILE A 166 4.91 13.83 8.13
CA ILE A 166 5.66 14.93 7.52
C ILE A 166 4.66 15.97 7.04
N ASP A 167 4.67 17.14 7.65
CA ASP A 167 3.95 18.31 7.17
C ASP A 167 4.80 19.06 6.15
N ILE A 168 4.17 19.44 5.03
CA ILE A 168 4.79 20.22 3.96
C ILE A 168 4.07 21.53 3.70
N SER A 169 3.25 21.99 4.66
CA SER A 169 2.48 23.24 4.54
C SER A 169 3.38 24.46 4.46
N ASP A 170 4.55 24.42 5.11
CA ASP A 170 5.60 25.43 5.13
C ASP A 170 6.24 25.68 3.74
N ILE A 171 6.21 24.67 2.87
CA ILE A 171 6.79 24.80 1.52
C ILE A 171 5.82 25.54 0.62
N LYS A 172 6.15 26.77 0.25
CA LYS A 172 5.25 27.66 -0.50
C LYS A 172 5.00 27.18 -1.93
N ARG A 173 6.03 26.74 -2.64
CA ARG A 173 5.96 26.30 -4.05
C ARG A 173 6.56 24.91 -4.22
N MET A 174 5.99 24.11 -5.14
CA MET A 174 6.54 22.82 -5.57
C MET A 174 7.29 22.97 -6.89
N ASP A 175 8.25 23.92 -6.89
CA ASP A 175 9.31 24.01 -7.88
C ASP A 175 10.42 22.98 -7.55
N ASP A 176 11.51 23.02 -8.28
CA ASP A 176 12.62 22.06 -8.09
C ASP A 176 13.17 22.10 -6.65
N ALA A 177 13.32 23.30 -6.07
CA ALA A 177 13.80 23.48 -4.71
C ALA A 177 12.80 22.93 -3.66
N GLY A 178 11.52 23.27 -3.80
CA GLY A 178 10.47 22.75 -2.91
C GLY A 178 10.30 21.24 -3.00
N THR A 179 10.40 20.69 -4.20
CA THR A 179 10.36 19.25 -4.43
C THR A 179 11.56 18.55 -3.82
N ALA A 180 12.77 19.10 -3.98
CA ALA A 180 14.00 18.58 -3.38
C ALA A 180 13.94 18.58 -1.85
N GLU A 181 13.39 19.64 -1.25
CA GLU A 181 13.21 19.73 0.20
C GLU A 181 12.26 18.62 0.72
N VAL A 182 11.10 18.41 0.07
CA VAL A 182 10.18 17.31 0.45
C VAL A 182 10.87 15.96 0.31
N THR A 183 11.59 15.75 -0.77
CA THR A 183 12.33 14.51 -1.03
C THR A 183 13.35 14.24 0.07
N SER A 184 14.13 15.25 0.45
CA SER A 184 15.13 15.15 1.54
C SER A 184 14.48 14.77 2.87
N ARG A 185 13.34 15.38 3.23
CA ARG A 185 12.57 15.02 4.45
C ARG A 185 12.10 13.56 4.42
N ILE A 186 11.62 13.10 3.26
CA ILE A 186 11.18 11.70 3.08
C ILE A 186 12.35 10.73 3.23
N GLU A 187 13.50 11.01 2.59
CA GLU A 187 14.69 10.17 2.63
C GLU A 187 15.25 10.06 4.05
N ALA A 188 15.35 11.18 4.76
CA ALA A 188 15.80 11.21 6.15
C ALA A 188 14.91 10.33 7.04
N GLU A 189 13.59 10.44 6.88
CA GLU A 189 12.65 9.68 7.67
C GLU A 189 12.64 8.18 7.29
N PHE A 190 12.76 7.84 6.01
CA PHE A 190 12.89 6.45 5.58
C PHE A 190 14.14 5.79 6.16
N LYS A 191 15.27 6.49 6.14
CA LYS A 191 16.54 6.00 6.74
C LYS A 191 16.40 5.77 8.25
N ARG A 192 15.78 6.71 8.94
CA ARG A 192 15.49 6.60 10.38
C ARG A 192 14.59 5.39 10.68
N LEU A 193 13.51 5.24 9.92
CA LEU A 193 12.54 4.15 10.09
C LEU A 193 13.12 2.78 9.74
N ASP A 194 13.91 2.68 8.69
CA ASP A 194 14.56 1.42 8.31
C ASP A 194 15.50 0.94 9.43
N ASN A 195 16.29 1.84 10.02
CA ASN A 195 17.15 1.51 11.15
C ASN A 195 16.33 1.11 12.39
N HIS A 196 15.26 1.84 12.66
CA HIS A 196 14.37 1.55 13.79
C HIS A 196 13.69 0.18 13.63
N ALA A 197 13.07 -0.09 12.48
CA ALA A 197 12.44 -1.38 12.21
C ALA A 197 13.44 -2.54 12.17
N ALA A 198 14.66 -2.31 11.68
CA ALA A 198 15.72 -3.31 11.66
C ALA A 198 16.17 -3.71 13.08
N SER A 199 16.08 -2.82 14.05
CA SER A 199 16.46 -3.10 15.44
C SER A 199 15.59 -4.18 16.10
N PHE A 200 14.35 -4.39 15.61
CA PHE A 200 13.44 -5.43 16.11
C PHE A 200 13.68 -6.80 15.48
N GLN A 201 14.46 -6.88 14.40
CA GLN A 201 14.70 -8.14 13.71
C GLN A 201 15.39 -9.17 14.60
N THR A 202 14.82 -10.37 14.65
CA THR A 202 15.37 -11.50 15.38
C THR A 202 15.49 -12.71 14.45
N LYS A 203 16.56 -13.50 14.63
CA LYS A 203 16.77 -14.74 13.85
C LYS A 203 15.89 -15.92 14.29
N LYS A 204 14.92 -15.69 15.19
CA LYS A 204 14.07 -16.75 15.73
C LYS A 204 13.12 -17.25 14.63
N LYS A 205 13.29 -18.52 14.28
CA LYS A 205 12.40 -19.21 13.32
C LYS A 205 11.15 -19.71 14.06
N PRO A 206 9.97 -19.64 13.45
CA PRO A 206 8.77 -20.25 14.03
C PRO A 206 8.90 -21.76 14.11
N ASN A 207 8.20 -22.37 15.09
CA ASN A 207 8.16 -23.81 15.24
C ASN A 207 7.40 -24.44 14.06
N ILE A 208 7.92 -25.54 13.52
CA ILE A 208 7.31 -26.27 12.41
C ILE A 208 5.87 -26.71 12.72
N PHE A 209 5.56 -27.04 13.96
CA PHE A 209 4.19 -27.38 14.39
C PHE A 209 3.18 -26.25 14.17
N THR A 210 3.64 -24.98 14.09
CA THR A 210 2.78 -23.84 13.79
C THR A 210 2.15 -23.96 12.40
N TYR A 211 2.79 -24.62 11.46
CA TYR A 211 2.28 -24.80 10.10
C TYR A 211 1.17 -25.86 10.00
N ILE A 212 1.14 -26.84 10.90
CA ILE A 212 0.17 -27.95 10.86
C ILE A 212 -1.26 -27.39 10.89
N TYR A 213 -1.55 -26.46 11.78
CA TYR A 213 -2.88 -25.87 11.87
C TYR A 213 -3.13 -24.72 10.87
N ARG A 214 -2.07 -24.16 10.27
CA ARG A 214 -2.19 -23.10 9.25
C ARG A 214 -2.50 -23.66 7.87
N ILE A 215 -2.07 -24.88 7.55
CA ILE A 215 -2.32 -25.49 6.24
C ILE A 215 -3.82 -25.56 5.92
N PRO A 216 -4.71 -26.07 6.78
CA PRO A 216 -6.16 -26.05 6.53
C PRO A 216 -6.72 -24.65 6.29
N VAL A 217 -6.25 -23.65 7.07
CA VAL A 217 -6.67 -22.26 6.91
C VAL A 217 -6.21 -21.71 5.55
N LEU A 218 -4.98 -22.01 5.15
CA LEU A 218 -4.44 -21.58 3.85
C LEU A 218 -5.26 -22.15 2.70
N LEU A 219 -5.62 -23.43 2.76
CA LEU A 219 -6.47 -24.08 1.75
C LEU A 219 -7.86 -23.45 1.68
N LEU A 220 -8.46 -23.18 2.85
CA LEU A 220 -9.76 -22.52 2.92
C LEU A 220 -9.70 -21.10 2.33
N VAL A 221 -8.70 -20.32 2.71
CA VAL A 221 -8.50 -18.96 2.18
C VAL A 221 -8.26 -18.98 0.69
N ALA A 222 -7.45 -19.94 0.18
CA ALA A 222 -7.22 -20.09 -1.25
C ALA A 222 -8.52 -20.42 -2.01
N LEU A 223 -9.36 -21.31 -1.46
CA LEU A 223 -10.68 -21.60 -2.02
C LEU A 223 -11.57 -20.36 -2.06
N VAL A 224 -11.66 -19.62 -0.95
CA VAL A 224 -12.47 -18.40 -0.87
C VAL A 224 -11.96 -17.32 -1.83
N LEU A 225 -10.64 -17.17 -1.98
CA LEU A 225 -10.03 -16.28 -2.98
C LEU A 225 -10.41 -16.67 -4.41
N GLY A 226 -10.35 -17.97 -4.72
CA GLY A 226 -10.77 -18.50 -6.01
C GLY A 226 -12.24 -18.20 -6.31
N LEU A 227 -13.14 -18.48 -5.34
CA LEU A 227 -14.56 -18.15 -5.47
C LEU A 227 -14.80 -16.64 -5.61
N THR A 228 -14.06 -15.83 -4.86
CA THR A 228 -14.11 -14.36 -4.97
C THR A 228 -13.67 -13.89 -6.35
N TYR A 229 -12.63 -14.50 -6.92
CA TYR A 229 -12.19 -14.20 -8.28
C TYR A 229 -13.28 -14.56 -9.32
N VAL A 230 -13.86 -15.75 -9.24
CA VAL A 230 -14.95 -16.18 -10.13
C VAL A 230 -16.14 -15.21 -10.02
N PHE A 231 -16.54 -14.86 -8.79
CA PHE A 231 -17.58 -13.84 -8.57
C PHE A 231 -17.20 -12.50 -9.21
N SER A 232 -15.96 -12.03 -9.02
CA SER A 232 -15.47 -10.78 -9.59
C SER A 232 -15.48 -10.79 -11.12
N TYR A 233 -15.13 -11.93 -11.71
CA TYR A 233 -15.19 -12.13 -13.15
C TYR A 233 -16.61 -12.01 -13.67
N ILE A 234 -17.56 -12.69 -13.05
CA ILE A 234 -19.00 -12.62 -13.41
C ILE A 234 -19.53 -11.20 -13.19
N ALA A 235 -19.25 -10.59 -12.02
CA ALA A 235 -19.71 -9.24 -11.69
C ALA A 235 -19.17 -8.19 -12.66
N SER A 236 -18.00 -8.41 -13.26
CA SER A 236 -17.39 -7.49 -14.24
C SER A 236 -18.20 -7.34 -15.54
N PHE A 237 -19.09 -8.26 -15.85
CA PHE A 237 -19.99 -8.15 -16.99
C PHE A 237 -21.17 -7.21 -16.71
N PHE A 238 -21.59 -7.10 -15.45
CA PHE A 238 -22.76 -6.32 -15.04
C PHE A 238 -22.38 -4.96 -14.45
N TRP A 239 -21.23 -4.88 -13.78
CA TRP A 239 -20.73 -3.69 -13.09
C TRP A 239 -19.28 -3.42 -13.43
N GLN A 240 -19.06 -2.56 -14.38
CA GLN A 240 -17.72 -2.00 -14.57
C GLN A 240 -17.47 -0.96 -13.45
N PRO A 241 -16.36 -1.05 -12.71
CA PRO A 241 -15.97 0.03 -11.82
C PRO A 241 -15.71 1.25 -12.72
N SER A 242 -16.44 2.32 -12.48
CA SER A 242 -16.16 3.59 -13.14
C SER A 242 -14.80 4.09 -12.62
N THR A 243 -13.73 3.68 -13.26
CA THR A 243 -12.47 4.37 -13.18
C THR A 243 -12.70 5.69 -13.91
N GLN A 244 -12.81 6.80 -13.19
CA GLN A 244 -13.08 8.14 -13.78
C GLN A 244 -11.97 8.61 -14.75
N LEU A 245 -11.01 7.75 -15.06
CA LEU A 245 -9.97 8.01 -16.05
C LEU A 245 -10.50 7.93 -17.51
N ASP A 246 -11.67 7.30 -17.72
CA ASP A 246 -12.27 7.14 -19.05
C ASP A 246 -13.29 8.23 -19.41
N LYS A 247 -13.53 9.18 -18.52
CA LYS A 247 -14.34 10.37 -18.85
C LYS A 247 -13.38 11.49 -19.27
N LYS A 248 -13.16 11.57 -20.60
CA LYS A 248 -12.65 12.76 -21.27
C LYS A 248 -13.55 13.98 -21.03
#